data_12cef598d452d875231c708a21e0e1af
#
_entry.id   12cef598d452d875231c708a21e0e1af
#
_cell.length_a   1.000
_cell.length_b   1.000
_cell.length_c   1.000
_cell.angle_alpha   90.00
_cell.angle_beta   90.00
_cell.angle_gamma   90.00
#
_symmetry.space_group_name_H-M   'P 1'
#
loop_
_entity.id
_entity.type
_entity.pdbx_description
1 polymer ?
#
loop_
_entity_poly.entity_id
_entity_poly.type
_entity_poly.pdbx_seq_one_letter_code
_entity_poly.pdbx_strand_id
1 'polypeptide(L)'
;MILSHKHKFIFIKTKKTAGTAVEAAISQLCGPEDVITPYRAASEKDRTGLGPQNYQIDHPLKPQRSVWRKLLGRPERYWHPTIGFYEHMPAWRIRDYVGADIWNSYFKFSFDRNPWDRQVSWYLYKTKSKKTRPSFERYMRRPTAYVDNHELYMLDDALAVDFLGRYENLEADLNTALSLAGVEEKVSVPKVNVTPKKDSERTYRSYYTPKLQAQVTNWYQPEIQLLGYEF
;
A
#
# COMPACT_ATOMS: atom_id res chain seq x y z
N MET A 1 -5.76 3.51 -3.37
CA MET A 1 -6.22 4.32 -2.23
C MET A 1 -7.72 4.63 -2.36
N ILE A 2 -8.39 4.87 -1.28
CA ILE A 2 -9.79 5.36 -1.27
C ILE A 2 -9.86 6.59 -0.37
N LEU A 3 -10.55 7.63 -0.82
CA LEU A 3 -10.94 8.78 -0.03
C LEU A 3 -12.47 8.81 -0.02
N SER A 4 -13.08 8.60 1.13
CA SER A 4 -14.52 8.64 1.27
C SER A 4 -14.97 9.99 1.84
N HIS A 5 -15.65 10.76 1.02
CA HIS A 5 -16.34 11.98 1.45
C HIS A 5 -17.61 11.63 2.24
N LYS A 6 -18.25 10.51 1.89
CA LYS A 6 -19.45 10.00 2.56
C LYS A 6 -19.18 9.70 4.05
N HIS A 7 -18.06 9.04 4.34
CA HIS A 7 -17.69 8.60 5.68
C HIS A 7 -16.51 9.38 6.30
N LYS A 8 -15.98 10.38 5.58
CA LYS A 8 -14.86 11.22 6.02
C LYS A 8 -13.63 10.43 6.45
N PHE A 9 -13.21 9.46 5.62
CA PHE A 9 -11.96 8.75 5.85
C PHE A 9 -11.04 8.71 4.61
N ILE A 10 -9.76 8.49 4.84
CA ILE A 10 -8.73 8.28 3.82
C ILE A 10 -8.01 6.96 4.10
N PHE A 11 -8.12 6.00 3.19
CA PHE A 11 -7.33 4.78 3.21
C PHE A 11 -6.06 4.94 2.38
N ILE A 12 -4.90 4.96 3.03
CA ILE A 12 -3.57 5.03 2.39
C ILE A 12 -3.10 3.60 2.13
N LYS A 13 -3.05 3.21 0.87
CA LYS A 13 -2.70 1.85 0.45
C LYS A 13 -1.20 1.65 0.42
N THR A 14 -0.70 0.74 1.23
CA THR A 14 0.69 0.27 1.26
C THR A 14 0.91 -0.97 0.37
N LYS A 15 2.18 -1.31 0.12
CA LYS A 15 2.55 -2.42 -0.76
C LYS A 15 2.61 -3.74 0.02
N LYS A 16 2.01 -4.80 -0.52
CA LYS A 16 2.06 -6.18 0.00
C LYS A 16 1.36 -6.41 1.34
N THR A 17 0.38 -5.58 1.65
CA THR A 17 -0.47 -5.63 2.84
C THR A 17 -1.92 -5.98 2.52
N ALA A 18 -2.16 -6.70 1.43
CA ALA A 18 -3.49 -7.02 0.90
C ALA A 18 -4.38 -5.79 0.58
N GLY A 19 -3.77 -4.62 0.31
CA GLY A 19 -4.50 -3.37 0.06
C GLY A 19 -5.58 -3.45 -1.02
N THR A 20 -5.44 -4.35 -2.02
CA THR A 20 -6.49 -4.59 -3.02
C THR A 20 -7.72 -5.26 -2.41
N ALA A 21 -7.54 -6.18 -1.46
CA ALA A 21 -8.63 -6.82 -0.75
C ALA A 21 -9.34 -5.81 0.19
N VAL A 22 -8.55 -4.96 0.87
CA VAL A 22 -9.10 -3.86 1.68
C VAL A 22 -9.95 -2.92 0.82
N GLU A 23 -9.41 -2.44 -0.31
CA GLU A 23 -10.17 -1.58 -1.21
C GLU A 23 -11.42 -2.26 -1.78
N ALA A 24 -11.38 -3.55 -2.07
CA ALA A 24 -12.56 -4.30 -2.49
C ALA A 24 -13.63 -4.31 -1.39
N ALA A 25 -13.22 -4.52 -0.13
CA ALA A 25 -14.14 -4.50 1.00
C ALA A 25 -14.77 -3.11 1.22
N ILE A 26 -13.95 -2.06 1.32
CA ILE A 26 -14.45 -0.71 1.65
C ILE A 26 -15.09 0.02 0.47
N SER A 27 -14.84 -0.39 -0.78
CA SER A 27 -15.52 0.21 -1.94
C SER A 27 -17.03 -0.03 -1.95
N GLN A 28 -17.53 -1.01 -1.20
CA GLN A 28 -18.96 -1.26 -1.00
C GLN A 28 -19.64 -0.19 -0.14
N LEU A 29 -18.87 0.51 0.70
CA LEU A 29 -19.36 1.58 1.57
C LEU A 29 -19.37 2.95 0.87
N CYS A 30 -18.64 3.07 -0.24
CA CYS A 30 -18.42 4.32 -0.93
C CYS A 30 -19.68 4.87 -1.60
N GLY A 31 -19.74 6.19 -1.71
CA GLY A 31 -20.75 6.94 -2.43
C GLY A 31 -20.26 7.49 -3.79
N PRO A 32 -21.11 8.18 -4.55
CA PRO A 32 -20.75 8.67 -5.88
C PRO A 32 -19.67 9.75 -5.88
N GLU A 33 -19.53 10.51 -4.81
CA GLU A 33 -18.52 11.59 -4.67
C GLU A 33 -17.16 11.08 -4.18
N ASP A 34 -17.08 9.81 -3.73
CA ASP A 34 -15.86 9.26 -3.17
C ASP A 34 -14.79 9.02 -4.25
N VAL A 35 -13.53 9.16 -3.87
CA VAL A 35 -12.41 8.89 -4.76
C VAL A 35 -11.98 7.43 -4.61
N ILE A 36 -11.98 6.69 -5.72
CA ILE A 36 -11.55 5.30 -5.78
C ILE A 36 -10.50 5.17 -6.88
N THR A 37 -9.26 4.84 -6.50
CA THR A 37 -8.19 4.67 -7.49
C THR A 37 -8.31 3.32 -8.22
N PRO A 38 -7.95 3.25 -9.51
CA PRO A 38 -7.99 2.00 -10.26
C PRO A 38 -6.98 0.99 -9.73
N TYR A 39 -7.34 -0.30 -9.80
CA TYR A 39 -6.38 -1.39 -9.70
C TYR A 39 -5.63 -1.57 -11.02
N ARG A 40 -4.67 -2.47 -11.04
CA ARG A 40 -4.21 -3.02 -12.30
C ARG A 40 -5.37 -3.74 -12.99
N ALA A 41 -5.51 -3.56 -14.30
CA ALA A 41 -6.65 -4.06 -15.07
C ALA A 41 -7.01 -5.53 -14.80
N ALA A 42 -6.01 -6.40 -14.58
CA ALA A 42 -6.24 -7.81 -14.25
C ALA A 42 -6.95 -8.06 -12.90
N SER A 43 -6.94 -7.08 -11.99
CA SER A 43 -7.53 -7.22 -10.65
C SER A 43 -8.85 -6.46 -10.49
N GLU A 44 -9.26 -5.63 -11.45
CA GLU A 44 -10.53 -4.88 -11.33
C GLU A 44 -11.76 -5.79 -11.24
N LYS A 45 -11.73 -6.96 -11.86
CA LYS A 45 -12.79 -7.98 -11.74
C LYS A 45 -13.00 -8.48 -10.31
N ASP A 46 -12.03 -8.31 -9.44
CA ASP A 46 -12.09 -8.75 -8.03
C ASP A 46 -12.75 -7.70 -7.12
N ARG A 47 -13.09 -6.52 -7.66
CA ARG A 47 -13.78 -5.45 -6.92
C ARG A 47 -15.28 -5.77 -6.85
N THR A 48 -15.84 -5.70 -5.65
CA THR A 48 -17.25 -6.03 -5.37
C THR A 48 -18.13 -4.80 -5.14
N GLY A 49 -17.53 -3.64 -4.90
CA GLY A 49 -18.21 -2.35 -4.72
C GLY A 49 -18.13 -1.45 -5.95
N LEU A 50 -18.19 -0.14 -5.72
CA LEU A 50 -18.04 0.85 -6.79
C LEU A 50 -16.68 0.73 -7.46
N GLY A 51 -16.66 0.93 -8.78
CA GLY A 51 -15.46 0.95 -9.60
C GLY A 51 -14.58 2.18 -9.39
N PRO A 52 -13.49 2.32 -10.16
CA PRO A 52 -12.65 3.50 -10.13
C PRO A 52 -13.45 4.75 -10.52
N GLN A 53 -13.41 5.76 -9.66
CA GLN A 53 -14.13 7.01 -9.87
C GLN A 53 -13.40 8.21 -9.24
N ASN A 54 -13.63 9.40 -9.74
CA ASN A 54 -13.17 10.69 -9.22
C ASN A 54 -11.66 10.79 -8.93
N TYR A 55 -10.85 9.86 -9.43
CA TYR A 55 -9.41 9.83 -9.17
C TYR A 55 -8.61 10.74 -10.11
N GLN A 56 -9.18 11.13 -11.25
CA GLN A 56 -8.55 12.05 -12.19
C GLN A 56 -9.00 13.48 -11.84
N ILE A 57 -8.04 14.31 -11.47
CA ILE A 57 -8.31 15.72 -11.15
C ILE A 57 -7.35 16.62 -11.93
N ASP A 58 -7.81 17.78 -12.34
CA ASP A 58 -6.96 18.83 -12.87
C ASP A 58 -6.35 19.61 -11.70
N HIS A 59 -5.14 19.22 -11.28
CA HIS A 59 -4.46 19.85 -10.17
C HIS A 59 -3.28 20.68 -10.66
N PRO A 60 -3.06 21.89 -10.12
CA PRO A 60 -1.97 22.78 -10.55
C PRO A 60 -0.58 22.20 -10.30
N LEU A 61 -0.43 21.25 -9.38
CA LEU A 61 0.84 20.54 -9.11
C LEU A 61 1.12 19.48 -10.18
N LYS A 62 1.23 19.90 -11.45
CA LYS A 62 1.75 19.03 -12.51
C LYS A 62 3.21 18.70 -12.19
N PRO A 63 3.60 17.43 -12.08
CA PRO A 63 5.00 17.09 -11.87
C PRO A 63 5.83 17.68 -13.00
N GLN A 64 6.70 18.65 -12.69
CA GLN A 64 7.65 19.20 -13.67
C GLN A 64 8.58 18.07 -14.08
N ARG A 65 8.46 17.65 -15.35
CA ARG A 65 9.37 16.65 -15.93
C ARG A 65 10.78 17.21 -15.91
N SER A 66 11.66 16.62 -15.12
CA SER A 66 13.08 16.94 -15.18
C SER A 66 13.63 16.59 -16.56
N VAL A 67 13.97 17.60 -17.35
CA VAL A 67 14.56 17.46 -18.70
C VAL A 67 15.80 16.56 -18.67
N TRP A 68 16.61 16.66 -17.62
CA TRP A 68 17.82 15.87 -17.41
C TRP A 68 17.55 14.38 -17.19
N ARG A 69 16.46 14.02 -16.51
CA ARG A 69 16.08 12.59 -16.36
C ARG A 69 15.60 11.99 -17.66
N LYS A 70 14.88 12.78 -18.48
CA LYS A 70 14.44 12.36 -19.82
C LYS A 70 15.65 12.13 -20.75
N LEU A 71 16.66 12.99 -20.72
CA LEU A 71 17.91 12.85 -21.49
C LEU A 71 18.73 11.62 -21.06
N LEU A 72 18.69 11.24 -19.78
CA LEU A 72 19.42 10.09 -19.23
C LEU A 72 18.61 8.77 -19.31
N GLY A 73 17.44 8.74 -19.93
CA GLY A 73 16.59 7.54 -20.07
C GLY A 73 16.15 6.95 -18.72
N ARG A 74 16.25 7.72 -17.62
CA ARG A 74 15.87 7.26 -16.29
C ARG A 74 14.39 7.54 -16.07
N PRO A 75 13.54 6.50 -15.79
CA PRO A 75 12.16 6.73 -15.38
C PRO A 75 12.13 7.58 -14.11
N GLU A 76 11.31 8.62 -14.10
CA GLU A 76 11.09 9.40 -12.89
C GLU A 76 10.51 8.50 -11.81
N ARG A 77 11.10 8.51 -10.61
CA ARG A 77 10.77 7.59 -9.52
C ARG A 77 9.33 7.73 -9.04
N TYR A 78 8.69 8.86 -9.37
CA TYR A 78 7.34 9.25 -8.93
C TYR A 78 6.43 9.71 -10.08
N TRP A 79 6.80 9.41 -11.34
CA TRP A 79 5.96 9.79 -12.46
C TRP A 79 4.74 8.86 -12.55
N HIS A 80 3.55 9.42 -12.36
CA HIS A 80 2.31 8.77 -12.71
C HIS A 80 1.76 9.45 -13.97
N PRO A 81 1.35 8.69 -15.01
CA PRO A 81 0.90 9.26 -16.28
C PRO A 81 -0.42 10.04 -16.16
N THR A 82 -1.16 9.82 -15.10
CA THR A 82 -2.43 10.52 -14.81
C THR A 82 -2.23 11.60 -13.76
N ILE A 83 -2.80 12.76 -14.00
CA ILE A 83 -2.94 13.82 -13.00
C ILE A 83 -4.08 13.39 -12.08
N GLY A 84 -3.80 13.25 -10.79
CA GLY A 84 -4.81 12.86 -9.81
C GLY A 84 -4.30 11.82 -8.80
N PHE A 85 -5.25 11.16 -8.16
CA PHE A 85 -4.98 10.13 -7.17
C PHE A 85 -4.56 8.82 -7.83
N TYR A 86 -3.65 8.09 -7.19
CA TYR A 86 -3.13 6.81 -7.69
C TYR A 86 -2.86 5.81 -6.58
N GLU A 87 -2.72 4.55 -6.97
CA GLU A 87 -2.37 3.45 -6.07
C GLU A 87 -1.01 3.68 -5.39
N HIS A 88 -0.92 3.45 -4.08
CA HIS A 88 0.30 3.70 -3.28
C HIS A 88 0.78 5.17 -3.29
N MET A 89 -0.16 6.10 -3.28
CA MET A 89 0.13 7.52 -3.15
C MET A 89 0.56 7.84 -1.71
N PRO A 90 1.69 8.55 -1.49
CA PRO A 90 2.15 8.86 -0.14
C PRO A 90 1.29 9.95 0.53
N ALA A 91 1.25 9.91 1.86
CA ALA A 91 0.47 10.81 2.71
C ALA A 91 0.66 12.29 2.37
N TRP A 92 1.93 12.74 2.22
CA TRP A 92 2.24 14.11 1.88
C TRP A 92 1.58 14.57 0.58
N ARG A 93 1.53 13.69 -0.42
CA ARG A 93 0.94 14.03 -1.72
C ARG A 93 -0.58 13.99 -1.69
N ILE A 94 -1.16 13.08 -0.90
CA ILE A 94 -2.62 13.07 -0.67
C ILE A 94 -3.03 14.39 -0.02
N ARG A 95 -2.32 14.81 1.05
CA ARG A 95 -2.55 16.10 1.72
C ARG A 95 -2.52 17.27 0.76
N ASP A 96 -1.51 17.33 -0.11
CA ASP A 96 -1.38 18.41 -1.09
C ASP A 96 -2.53 18.45 -2.10
N TYR A 97 -3.12 17.28 -2.39
CA TYR A 97 -4.24 17.18 -3.35
C TYR A 97 -5.59 17.48 -2.73
N VAL A 98 -5.84 17.04 -1.50
CA VAL A 98 -7.15 17.24 -0.84
C VAL A 98 -7.24 18.58 -0.11
N GLY A 99 -6.10 19.21 0.19
CA GLY A 99 -6.03 20.43 0.99
C GLY A 99 -6.12 20.20 2.49
N ALA A 100 -5.78 21.23 3.27
CA ALA A 100 -5.67 21.15 4.71
C ALA A 100 -6.99 20.79 5.41
N ASP A 101 -8.11 21.32 4.95
CA ASP A 101 -9.41 21.12 5.60
C ASP A 101 -9.84 19.65 5.55
N ILE A 102 -9.77 19.00 4.38
CA ILE A 102 -10.09 17.58 4.23
C ILE A 102 -9.06 16.74 4.98
N TRP A 103 -7.77 17.05 4.81
CA TRP A 103 -6.71 16.29 5.45
C TRP A 103 -6.85 16.27 6.98
N ASN A 104 -7.12 17.40 7.60
CA ASN A 104 -7.20 17.52 9.06
C ASN A 104 -8.52 16.98 9.63
N SER A 105 -9.61 17.01 8.86
CA SER A 105 -10.93 16.60 9.34
C SER A 105 -11.29 15.13 9.06
N TYR A 106 -10.60 14.48 8.11
CA TYR A 106 -10.88 13.08 7.77
C TYR A 106 -10.01 12.12 8.57
N PHE A 107 -10.60 11.01 9.00
CA PHE A 107 -9.89 9.92 9.65
C PHE A 107 -8.99 9.19 8.66
N LYS A 108 -7.71 9.07 8.96
CA LYS A 108 -6.71 8.45 8.06
C LYS A 108 -6.26 7.11 8.63
N PHE A 109 -6.22 6.09 7.77
CA PHE A 109 -5.70 4.80 8.18
C PHE A 109 -4.91 4.10 7.07
N SER A 110 -4.04 3.21 7.50
CA SER A 110 -3.21 2.38 6.63
C SER A 110 -2.95 1.02 7.29
N PHE A 111 -2.29 0.13 6.56
CA PHE A 111 -1.85 -1.17 7.07
C PHE A 111 -0.38 -1.39 6.78
N ASP A 112 0.32 -2.02 7.70
CA ASP A 112 1.62 -2.59 7.42
C ASP A 112 1.66 -4.08 7.77
N ARG A 113 2.75 -4.73 7.44
CA ARG A 113 2.93 -6.17 7.54
C ARG A 113 4.30 -6.46 8.12
N ASN A 114 4.44 -7.55 8.87
CA ASN A 114 5.74 -8.05 9.31
C ASN A 114 6.77 -7.90 8.18
N PRO A 115 7.84 -7.09 8.36
CA PRO A 115 8.74 -6.71 7.27
C PRO A 115 9.44 -7.90 6.62
N TRP A 116 9.76 -8.95 7.38
CA TRP A 116 10.38 -10.15 6.81
C TRP A 116 9.38 -10.93 5.94
N ASP A 117 8.14 -11.05 6.37
CA ASP A 117 7.08 -11.68 5.57
C ASP A 117 6.70 -10.82 4.35
N ARG A 118 6.61 -9.50 4.52
CA ARG A 118 6.39 -8.54 3.44
C ARG A 118 7.48 -8.66 2.37
N GLN A 119 8.74 -8.82 2.77
CA GLN A 119 9.87 -8.93 1.86
C GLN A 119 9.82 -10.22 1.03
N VAL A 120 9.44 -11.35 1.62
CA VAL A 120 9.20 -12.61 0.89
C VAL A 120 8.01 -12.44 -0.07
N SER A 121 6.91 -11.86 0.38
CA SER A 121 5.75 -11.57 -0.48
C SER A 121 6.12 -10.69 -1.67
N TRP A 122 7.01 -9.70 -1.49
CA TRP A 122 7.50 -8.85 -2.56
C TRP A 122 8.38 -9.62 -3.55
N TYR A 123 9.29 -10.44 -3.06
CA TYR A 123 10.10 -11.33 -3.89
C TYR A 123 9.24 -12.26 -4.76
N LEU A 124 8.29 -12.95 -4.16
CA LEU A 124 7.38 -13.85 -4.86
C LEU A 124 6.58 -13.11 -5.95
N TYR A 125 6.07 -11.93 -5.62
CA TYR A 125 5.36 -11.08 -6.57
C TYR A 125 6.24 -10.62 -7.73
N LYS A 126 7.45 -10.13 -7.47
CA LYS A 126 8.38 -9.62 -8.50
C LYS A 126 8.97 -10.71 -9.39
N THR A 127 8.90 -11.95 -8.95
CA THR A 127 9.47 -13.09 -9.69
C THR A 127 8.43 -14.05 -10.25
N LYS A 128 7.13 -13.78 -10.08
CA LYS A 128 6.04 -14.69 -10.48
C LYS A 128 6.00 -15.05 -11.97
N SER A 129 6.38 -14.11 -12.84
CA SER A 129 6.36 -14.28 -14.30
C SER A 129 7.68 -14.82 -14.88
N LYS A 130 8.68 -15.11 -14.05
CA LYS A 130 9.97 -15.60 -14.54
C LYS A 130 9.92 -17.10 -14.77
N LYS A 131 10.42 -17.56 -15.93
CA LYS A 131 10.57 -19.00 -16.25
C LYS A 131 11.39 -19.72 -15.16
N THR A 132 12.49 -19.09 -14.73
CA THR A 132 13.32 -19.57 -13.61
C THR A 132 13.37 -18.49 -12.54
N ARG A 133 12.81 -18.78 -11.38
CA ARG A 133 12.83 -17.87 -10.24
C ARG A 133 14.25 -17.89 -9.63
N PRO A 134 14.92 -16.73 -9.48
CA PRO A 134 16.21 -16.66 -8.79
C PRO A 134 16.02 -17.05 -7.32
N SER A 135 17.08 -17.51 -6.65
CA SER A 135 17.02 -17.68 -5.19
C SER A 135 16.69 -16.37 -4.49
N PHE A 136 16.11 -16.46 -3.28
CA PHE A 136 15.80 -15.28 -2.47
C PHE A 136 17.05 -14.44 -2.20
N GLU A 137 18.16 -15.10 -1.82
CA GLU A 137 19.43 -14.44 -1.61
C GLU A 137 19.93 -13.66 -2.84
N ARG A 138 19.87 -14.27 -4.04
CA ARG A 138 20.24 -13.56 -5.29
C ARG A 138 19.32 -12.38 -5.59
N TYR A 139 18.04 -12.49 -5.25
CA TYR A 139 17.08 -11.40 -5.40
C TYR A 139 17.40 -10.25 -4.46
N MET A 140 17.72 -10.52 -3.19
CA MET A 140 18.01 -9.53 -2.15
C MET A 140 19.24 -8.65 -2.43
N ARG A 141 20.13 -9.08 -3.31
CA ARG A 141 21.28 -8.28 -3.77
C ARG A 141 20.89 -7.18 -4.77
N ARG A 142 19.64 -7.12 -5.22
CA ARG A 142 19.19 -6.14 -6.22
C ARG A 142 18.78 -4.84 -5.55
N PRO A 143 19.10 -3.67 -6.16
CA PRO A 143 18.62 -2.38 -5.65
C PRO A 143 17.08 -2.30 -5.56
N THR A 144 16.37 -3.08 -6.41
CA THR A 144 14.90 -3.14 -6.45
C THR A 144 14.28 -4.13 -5.47
N ALA A 145 15.09 -4.77 -4.61
CA ALA A 145 14.60 -5.70 -3.60
C ALA A 145 13.88 -4.97 -2.46
N TYR A 146 14.37 -3.80 -2.08
CA TYR A 146 13.74 -2.96 -1.05
C TYR A 146 12.32 -2.52 -1.46
N VAL A 147 11.38 -2.58 -0.53
CA VAL A 147 10.00 -2.13 -0.70
C VAL A 147 9.63 -1.18 0.43
N ASP A 148 9.56 0.08 0.08
CA ASP A 148 9.25 1.15 1.00
C ASP A 148 7.74 1.26 1.21
N ASN A 149 7.31 1.13 2.48
CA ASN A 149 5.96 1.41 2.93
C ASN A 149 5.95 2.55 3.95
N HIS A 150 7.00 2.67 4.74
CA HIS A 150 7.10 3.66 5.80
C HIS A 150 6.84 5.08 5.29
N GLU A 151 7.48 5.49 4.20
CA GLU A 151 7.27 6.80 3.57
C GLU A 151 5.82 7.03 3.07
N LEU A 152 5.02 5.97 2.90
CA LEU A 152 3.65 6.14 2.39
C LEU A 152 2.70 6.68 3.46
N TYR A 153 2.94 6.37 4.73
CA TYR A 153 2.09 6.78 5.85
C TYR A 153 2.78 7.71 6.85
N MET A 154 3.97 8.22 6.51
CA MET A 154 4.68 9.22 7.30
C MET A 154 4.60 10.61 6.65
N LEU A 155 4.69 11.63 7.49
CA LEU A 155 4.72 13.02 7.09
C LEU A 155 5.59 13.80 8.09
N ASP A 156 6.64 14.47 7.60
CA ASP A 156 7.55 15.26 8.43
C ASP A 156 8.08 14.46 9.64
N ASP A 157 8.52 13.22 9.40
CA ASP A 157 9.02 12.24 10.38
C ASP A 157 7.99 11.80 11.45
N ALA A 158 6.72 12.18 11.30
CA ALA A 158 5.63 11.77 12.17
C ALA A 158 4.67 10.82 11.45
N LEU A 159 3.96 9.99 12.23
CA LEU A 159 2.89 9.15 11.71
C LEU A 159 1.74 10.02 11.18
N ALA A 160 1.45 9.90 9.90
CA ALA A 160 0.46 10.72 9.20
C ALA A 160 -0.95 10.12 9.22
N VAL A 161 -1.11 8.95 9.81
CA VAL A 161 -2.40 8.24 9.92
C VAL A 161 -2.85 8.18 11.38
N ASP A 162 -4.16 8.22 11.59
CA ASP A 162 -4.77 8.13 12.90
C ASP A 162 -4.84 6.66 13.39
N PHE A 163 -4.76 5.70 12.45
CA PHE A 163 -4.69 4.27 12.75
C PHE A 163 -3.78 3.55 11.76
N LEU A 164 -2.83 2.77 12.29
CA LEU A 164 -1.96 1.89 11.52
C LEU A 164 -2.23 0.44 11.92
N GLY A 165 -3.02 -0.26 11.12
CA GLY A 165 -3.39 -1.66 11.33
C GLY A 165 -2.30 -2.63 10.86
N ARG A 166 -2.41 -3.88 11.31
CA ARG A 166 -1.51 -4.98 10.95
C ARG A 166 -2.17 -5.92 9.94
N TYR A 167 -1.43 -6.29 8.92
CA TYR A 167 -1.85 -7.31 7.95
C TYR A 167 -2.22 -8.64 8.61
N GLU A 168 -1.54 -8.98 9.68
CA GLU A 168 -1.74 -10.21 10.45
C GLU A 168 -3.12 -10.29 11.11
N ASN A 169 -3.75 -9.13 11.37
CA ASN A 169 -5.09 -8.98 11.95
C ASN A 169 -6.04 -8.24 11.00
N LEU A 170 -5.82 -8.33 9.69
CA LEU A 170 -6.35 -7.42 8.68
C LEU A 170 -7.84 -7.12 8.79
N GLU A 171 -8.71 -8.14 8.93
CA GLU A 171 -10.15 -7.94 8.98
C GLU A 171 -10.59 -7.29 10.31
N ALA A 172 -10.01 -7.71 11.42
CA ALA A 172 -10.30 -7.12 12.74
C ALA A 172 -9.85 -5.66 12.80
N ASP A 173 -8.62 -5.39 12.36
CA ASP A 173 -8.05 -4.04 12.35
C ASP A 173 -8.78 -3.12 11.36
N LEU A 174 -9.24 -3.66 10.21
CA LEU A 174 -10.05 -2.89 9.26
C LEU A 174 -11.38 -2.46 9.87
N ASN A 175 -12.09 -3.38 10.52
CA ASN A 175 -13.35 -3.04 11.17
C ASN A 175 -13.15 -2.09 12.36
N THR A 176 -12.01 -2.18 13.06
CA THR A 176 -11.63 -1.22 14.10
C THR A 176 -11.40 0.17 13.49
N ALA A 177 -10.64 0.28 12.39
CA ALA A 177 -10.39 1.55 11.71
C ALA A 177 -11.71 2.19 11.20
N LEU A 178 -12.61 1.38 10.63
CA LEU A 178 -13.91 1.86 10.17
C LEU A 178 -14.78 2.37 11.33
N SER A 179 -14.82 1.63 12.44
CA SER A 179 -15.54 2.07 13.66
C SER A 179 -15.00 3.38 14.21
N LEU A 180 -13.67 3.55 14.25
CA LEU A 180 -13.02 4.80 14.67
C LEU A 180 -13.31 5.96 13.70
N ALA A 181 -13.54 5.67 12.43
CA ALA A 181 -14.00 6.63 11.43
C ALA A 181 -15.50 6.94 11.50
N GLY A 182 -16.25 6.33 12.43
CA GLY A 182 -17.69 6.51 12.58
C GLY A 182 -18.54 5.68 11.60
N VAL A 183 -17.97 4.63 11.01
CA VAL A 183 -18.69 3.69 10.13
C VAL A 183 -19.18 2.51 10.97
N GLU A 184 -20.50 2.31 11.01
CA GLU A 184 -21.12 1.22 11.80
C GLU A 184 -21.12 -0.13 11.07
N GLU A 185 -21.10 -0.08 9.73
CA GLU A 185 -21.14 -1.28 8.89
C GLU A 185 -19.84 -2.07 8.99
N LYS A 186 -19.95 -3.35 9.28
CA LYS A 186 -18.82 -4.27 9.24
C LYS A 186 -18.59 -4.81 7.84
N VAL A 187 -17.35 -4.97 7.47
CA VAL A 187 -16.94 -5.55 6.20
C VAL A 187 -16.12 -6.82 6.39
N SER A 188 -16.27 -7.75 5.46
CA SER A 188 -15.38 -8.91 5.34
C SER A 188 -14.35 -8.68 4.23
N VAL A 189 -13.11 -9.06 4.51
CA VAL A 189 -12.02 -8.89 3.55
C VAL A 189 -11.96 -10.08 2.58
N PRO A 190 -12.23 -9.89 1.29
CA PRO A 190 -12.22 -10.97 0.32
C PRO A 190 -10.80 -11.53 0.10
N LYS A 191 -10.72 -12.83 -0.17
CA LYS A 191 -9.45 -13.51 -0.51
C LYS A 191 -9.08 -13.23 -1.96
N VAL A 192 -8.49 -12.07 -2.25
CA VAL A 192 -8.01 -11.70 -3.58
C VAL A 192 -6.48 -11.72 -3.66
N ASN A 193 -5.93 -12.07 -4.81
CA ASN A 193 -4.49 -12.12 -5.06
C ASN A 193 -3.70 -12.99 -4.06
N VAL A 194 -4.28 -14.11 -3.62
CA VAL A 194 -3.64 -15.04 -2.68
C VAL A 194 -2.37 -15.66 -3.31
N THR A 195 -1.31 -15.77 -2.52
CA THR A 195 -0.08 -16.48 -2.91
C THR A 195 -0.42 -17.94 -3.28
N PRO A 196 0.11 -18.48 -4.41
CA PRO A 196 -0.16 -19.85 -4.81
C PRO A 196 0.15 -20.87 -3.69
N LYS A 197 -0.68 -21.92 -3.55
CA LYS A 197 -0.54 -22.96 -2.50
C LYS A 197 0.91 -23.46 -2.32
N LYS A 198 1.62 -23.72 -3.40
CA LYS A 198 3.02 -24.18 -3.37
C LYS A 198 3.98 -23.23 -2.64
N ASP A 199 3.70 -21.94 -2.66
CA ASP A 199 4.51 -20.91 -1.99
C ASP A 199 3.95 -20.58 -0.59
N SER A 200 2.68 -20.90 -0.30
CA SER A 200 2.04 -20.66 1.00
C SER A 200 2.34 -21.73 2.06
N GLU A 201 2.80 -22.90 1.66
CA GLU A 201 3.20 -23.99 2.58
C GLU A 201 4.52 -23.71 3.30
N ARG A 202 5.32 -22.76 2.77
CA ARG A 202 6.59 -22.37 3.39
C ARG A 202 6.39 -21.15 4.26
N THR A 203 6.80 -21.23 5.50
CA THR A 203 6.87 -20.05 6.36
C THR A 203 7.90 -19.07 5.78
N TYR A 204 7.70 -17.76 5.92
CA TYR A 204 8.66 -16.76 5.43
C TYR A 204 10.05 -16.98 6.04
N ARG A 205 10.14 -17.49 7.27
CA ARG A 205 11.41 -17.76 7.97
C ARG A 205 12.32 -18.71 7.19
N SER A 206 11.76 -19.67 6.44
CA SER A 206 12.54 -20.63 5.65
C SER A 206 13.32 -20.02 4.48
N TYR A 207 13.07 -18.77 4.14
CA TYR A 207 13.79 -18.03 3.09
C TYR A 207 15.05 -17.33 3.63
N TYR A 208 15.19 -17.23 4.96
CA TYR A 208 16.20 -16.40 5.59
C TYR A 208 17.41 -17.17 6.08
N THR A 209 18.57 -16.60 5.82
CA THR A 209 19.79 -16.85 6.58
C THR A 209 19.96 -15.77 7.65
N PRO A 210 20.79 -15.95 8.71
CA PRO A 210 21.03 -14.89 9.69
C PRO A 210 21.46 -13.56 9.05
N LYS A 211 22.25 -13.62 7.97
CA LYS A 211 22.70 -12.44 7.23
C LYS A 211 21.53 -11.71 6.55
N LEU A 212 20.62 -12.43 5.91
CA LEU A 212 19.46 -11.83 5.25
C LEU A 212 18.44 -11.29 6.26
N GLN A 213 18.30 -11.97 7.41
CA GLN A 213 17.47 -11.48 8.51
C GLN A 213 17.99 -10.14 9.02
N ALA A 214 19.29 -10.04 9.32
CA ALA A 214 19.92 -8.79 9.75
C ALA A 214 19.79 -7.68 8.69
N GLN A 215 19.93 -8.01 7.41
CA GLN A 215 19.75 -7.04 6.31
C GLN A 215 18.34 -6.46 6.31
N VAL A 216 17.31 -7.29 6.44
CA VAL A 216 15.90 -6.83 6.46
C VAL A 216 15.60 -6.08 7.75
N THR A 217 16.13 -6.52 8.90
CA THR A 217 16.04 -5.78 10.16
C THR A 217 16.56 -4.35 10.00
N ASN A 218 17.74 -4.19 9.41
CA ASN A 218 18.35 -2.88 9.20
C ASN A 218 17.55 -2.01 8.19
N TRP A 219 16.98 -2.64 7.17
CA TRP A 219 16.20 -1.90 6.17
C TRP A 219 14.91 -1.33 6.73
N TYR A 220 14.28 -2.05 7.66
CA TYR A 220 12.92 -1.75 8.12
C TYR A 220 12.87 -1.51 9.64
N GLN A 221 13.99 -1.06 10.22
CA GLN A 221 14.07 -0.76 11.65
C GLN A 221 12.96 0.17 12.14
N PRO A 222 12.58 1.25 11.42
CA PRO A 222 11.50 2.13 11.85
C PRO A 222 10.15 1.41 11.97
N GLU A 223 9.76 0.61 10.98
CA GLU A 223 8.49 -0.14 11.01
C GLU A 223 8.50 -1.24 12.09
N ILE A 224 9.64 -1.89 12.29
CA ILE A 224 9.82 -2.91 13.32
C ILE A 224 9.60 -2.30 14.70
N GLN A 225 10.20 -1.13 14.96
CA GLN A 225 10.05 -0.42 16.24
C GLN A 225 8.63 0.12 16.43
N LEU A 226 8.05 0.75 15.39
CA LEU A 226 6.73 1.35 15.44
C LEU A 226 5.64 0.32 15.74
N LEU A 227 5.74 -0.87 15.14
CA LEU A 227 4.72 -1.91 15.26
C LEU A 227 5.12 -3.09 16.16
N GLY A 228 6.32 -3.06 16.76
CA GLY A 228 6.78 -4.13 17.64
C GLY A 228 6.84 -5.50 16.95
N TYR A 229 7.31 -5.54 15.69
CA TYR A 229 7.45 -6.80 14.97
C TYR A 229 8.68 -7.59 15.43
N GLU A 230 8.49 -8.89 15.49
CA GLU A 230 9.56 -9.87 15.73
C GLU A 230 9.69 -10.81 14.53
N PHE A 231 10.94 -11.32 14.34
CA PHE A 231 11.23 -12.27 13.26
C PHE A 231 10.55 -13.59 13.49
#